data_c7fd65834985fd786bdac616a8d1d03f
#
_entry.id   c7fd65834985fd786bdac616a8d1d03f
#
_cell.length_a   1.000
_cell.length_b   1.000
_cell.length_c   1.000
_cell.angle_alpha   90.00
_cell.angle_beta   90.00
_cell.angle_gamma   90.00
#
_symmetry.space_group_name_H-M   'P 1'
#
loop_
_entity.id
_entity.type
_entity.pdbx_description
1 polymer ?
#
loop_
_entity_poly.entity_id
_entity_poly.type
_entity_poly.pdbx_seq_one_letter_code
_entity_poly.pdbx_strand_id
1 'polypeptide(L)'
;MHGDQYPYDWATNPLRFLLPTWLHEGGVSATLERLADPYVRARIRQKIAEVGFNNFGQIDSWADIRIAISPRGAAEPGRTIEDIARERRCDPLDAVCDVIIADKGATRILVRSMSEADVRAIAADPSALVGSDGPCVAPYGITGQGKPHPRLYGTFPRLIGHYARDLGLLTLPQAIAKMTGAAAVALGLADRGLLAEGQAADVVLFDPTTIIDRSTYDDPHQYPAGIGTVIVNGTVVIDGGEHTGALPGRLLRRRGTVLA
;
A
#
# COMPACT_ATOMS: atom_id res chain seq x y z
N MET A 1 22.50 0.23 -6.03
CA MET A 1 21.20 -0.46 -5.82
C MET A 1 20.27 0.56 -5.20
N HIS A 2 19.05 0.67 -5.66
CA HIS A 2 18.05 1.57 -5.09
C HIS A 2 16.94 0.70 -4.50
N GLY A 3 16.43 1.12 -3.34
CA GLY A 3 15.18 0.63 -2.77
C GLY A 3 14.13 1.72 -2.84
N ASP A 4 12.86 1.36 -2.69
CA ASP A 4 11.77 2.30 -2.55
C ASP A 4 10.91 1.94 -1.34
N GLN A 5 10.22 2.94 -0.78
CA GLN A 5 9.40 2.81 0.40
C GLN A 5 8.15 3.71 0.28
N TYR A 6 7.03 3.23 0.79
CA TYR A 6 5.88 4.08 1.12
C TYR A 6 5.98 4.59 2.57
N PRO A 7 5.55 5.82 2.86
CA PRO A 7 5.76 6.45 4.17
C PRO A 7 4.62 6.11 5.15
N TYR A 8 4.45 4.83 5.49
CA TYR A 8 3.45 4.31 6.44
C TYR A 8 4.01 3.09 7.18
N ASP A 9 3.54 2.86 8.40
CA ASP A 9 3.96 1.81 9.32
C ASP A 9 3.15 0.50 9.22
N TRP A 10 2.13 0.46 8.38
CA TRP A 10 1.32 -0.73 8.09
C TRP A 10 1.61 -1.27 6.69
N ALA A 11 1.39 -2.57 6.54
CA ALA A 11 1.39 -3.26 5.25
C ALA A 11 -0.02 -3.73 4.87
N THR A 12 -0.22 -4.17 3.62
CA THR A 12 -1.45 -4.84 3.18
C THR A 12 -1.13 -6.07 2.36
N ASN A 13 -1.83 -7.16 2.66
CA ASN A 13 -1.65 -8.45 1.98
C ASN A 13 -2.98 -9.25 1.96
N PRO A 14 -3.09 -10.31 1.16
CA PRO A 14 -4.12 -11.33 1.36
C PRO A 14 -4.01 -11.92 2.77
N LEU A 15 -5.14 -12.08 3.47
CA LEU A 15 -5.18 -12.64 4.84
C LEU A 15 -4.47 -13.99 4.94
N ARG A 16 -4.62 -14.85 3.91
CA ARG A 16 -3.96 -16.16 3.88
C ARG A 16 -2.42 -16.09 3.94
N PHE A 17 -1.80 -14.96 3.60
CA PHE A 17 -0.34 -14.81 3.63
C PHE A 17 0.25 -14.64 5.03
N LEU A 18 -0.59 -14.54 6.06
CA LEU A 18 -0.16 -14.72 7.45
C LEU A 18 0.26 -16.15 7.74
N LEU A 19 -0.28 -17.11 6.99
CA LEU A 19 -0.15 -18.54 7.26
C LEU A 19 1.11 -19.12 6.62
N PRO A 20 1.66 -20.21 7.18
CA PRO A 20 2.87 -20.84 6.66
C PRO A 20 2.79 -21.22 5.17
N THR A 21 3.91 -21.10 4.46
CA THR A 21 3.98 -21.28 2.99
C THR A 21 3.53 -22.66 2.51
N TRP A 22 3.78 -23.72 3.28
CA TRP A 22 3.38 -25.09 2.92
C TRP A 22 1.85 -25.26 2.76
N LEU A 23 1.05 -24.38 3.37
CA LEU A 23 -0.40 -24.40 3.21
C LEU A 23 -0.84 -24.02 1.80
N HIS A 24 -0.04 -23.25 1.07
CA HIS A 24 -0.40 -22.73 -0.24
C HIS A 24 -0.09 -23.68 -1.41
N GLU A 25 0.56 -24.81 -1.15
CA GLU A 25 0.82 -25.84 -2.15
C GLU A 25 -0.49 -26.40 -2.72
N GLY A 26 -0.57 -26.45 -4.06
CA GLY A 26 -1.80 -26.86 -4.77
C GLY A 26 -2.85 -25.74 -4.94
N GLY A 27 -2.50 -24.50 -4.56
CA GLY A 27 -3.34 -23.32 -4.81
C GLY A 27 -4.42 -23.08 -3.75
N VAL A 28 -5.31 -22.13 -4.03
CA VAL A 28 -6.29 -21.64 -3.05
C VAL A 28 -7.26 -22.76 -2.62
N SER A 29 -7.79 -23.57 -3.52
CA SER A 29 -8.74 -24.63 -3.18
C SER A 29 -8.15 -25.64 -2.19
N ALA A 30 -6.92 -26.10 -2.42
CA ALA A 30 -6.23 -26.99 -1.51
C ALA A 30 -5.93 -26.34 -0.16
N THR A 31 -5.64 -25.02 -0.16
CA THR A 31 -5.50 -24.25 1.09
C THR A 31 -6.80 -24.27 1.90
N LEU A 32 -7.94 -24.01 1.26
CA LEU A 32 -9.24 -23.98 1.95
C LEU A 32 -9.61 -25.34 2.55
N GLU A 33 -9.36 -26.43 1.81
CA GLU A 33 -9.60 -27.80 2.31
C GLU A 33 -8.74 -28.11 3.54
N ARG A 34 -7.44 -27.75 3.52
CA ARG A 34 -6.54 -27.94 4.66
C ARG A 34 -6.96 -27.12 5.88
N LEU A 35 -7.44 -25.90 5.70
CA LEU A 35 -7.90 -25.04 6.81
C LEU A 35 -9.17 -25.56 7.51
N ALA A 36 -9.92 -26.45 6.88
CA ALA A 36 -11.07 -27.11 7.51
C ALA A 36 -10.65 -28.20 8.53
N ASP A 37 -9.40 -28.70 8.45
CA ASP A 37 -8.91 -29.75 9.31
C ASP A 37 -8.36 -29.17 10.65
N PRO A 38 -8.92 -29.57 11.82
CA PRO A 38 -8.46 -29.12 13.13
C PRO A 38 -6.97 -29.46 13.41
N TYR A 39 -6.46 -30.58 12.91
CA TYR A 39 -5.06 -30.97 13.08
C TYR A 39 -4.13 -30.01 12.31
N VAL A 40 -4.53 -29.58 11.14
CA VAL A 40 -3.81 -28.57 10.35
C VAL A 40 -3.79 -27.25 11.09
N ARG A 41 -4.92 -26.80 11.64
CA ARG A 41 -4.97 -25.57 12.46
C ARG A 41 -4.06 -25.63 13.68
N ALA A 42 -4.00 -26.76 14.38
CA ALA A 42 -3.10 -26.96 15.51
C ALA A 42 -1.62 -26.84 15.08
N ARG A 43 -1.25 -27.44 13.94
CA ARG A 43 0.10 -27.34 13.38
C ARG A 43 0.45 -25.90 12.95
N ILE A 44 -0.51 -25.14 12.39
CA ILE A 44 -0.32 -23.72 12.06
C ILE A 44 -0.04 -22.92 13.33
N ARG A 45 -0.84 -23.13 14.39
CA ARG A 45 -0.69 -22.44 15.68
C ARG A 45 0.69 -22.66 16.27
N GLN A 46 1.16 -23.92 16.28
CA GLN A 46 2.51 -24.25 16.73
C GLN A 46 3.57 -23.51 15.90
N LYS A 47 3.43 -23.52 14.56
CA LYS A 47 4.42 -22.87 13.67
C LYS A 47 4.48 -21.37 13.87
N ILE A 48 3.33 -20.70 14.03
CA ILE A 48 3.27 -19.26 14.31
C ILE A 48 3.93 -18.95 15.67
N ALA A 49 3.69 -19.76 16.69
CA ALA A 49 4.34 -19.60 18.00
C ALA A 49 5.87 -19.76 17.95
N GLU A 50 6.37 -20.62 17.07
CA GLU A 50 7.82 -20.87 16.93
C GLU A 50 8.54 -19.76 16.14
N VAL A 51 7.98 -19.29 15.03
CA VAL A 51 8.69 -18.44 14.06
C VAL A 51 7.96 -17.16 13.67
N GLY A 52 6.79 -16.89 14.24
CA GLY A 52 5.93 -15.78 13.86
C GLY A 52 5.12 -16.03 12.60
N PHE A 53 4.44 -14.98 12.14
CA PHE A 53 3.63 -15.01 10.93
C PHE A 53 4.49 -15.01 9.66
N ASN A 54 4.08 -15.77 8.67
CA ASN A 54 4.74 -15.75 7.37
C ASN A 54 4.65 -14.34 6.74
N ASN A 55 5.74 -13.85 6.16
CA ASN A 55 5.94 -12.50 5.61
C ASN A 55 5.99 -11.34 6.62
N PHE A 56 5.56 -11.51 7.86
CA PHE A 56 5.44 -10.42 8.83
C PHE A 56 6.27 -10.63 10.11
N GLY A 57 6.84 -11.83 10.30
CA GLY A 57 7.59 -12.16 11.51
C GLY A 57 6.70 -12.13 12.75
N GLN A 58 7.20 -11.51 13.82
CA GLN A 58 6.43 -11.30 15.03
C GLN A 58 5.48 -10.11 14.85
N ILE A 59 4.24 -10.30 15.23
CA ILE A 59 3.21 -9.27 15.35
C ILE A 59 2.79 -9.28 16.81
N ASP A 60 2.78 -8.12 17.45
CA ASP A 60 2.60 -8.01 18.90
C ASP A 60 1.18 -8.41 19.35
N SER A 61 0.19 -8.15 18.51
CA SER A 61 -1.22 -8.38 18.83
C SER A 61 -2.06 -8.70 17.60
N TRP A 62 -3.09 -9.53 17.80
CA TRP A 62 -4.15 -9.74 16.81
C TRP A 62 -4.96 -8.47 16.51
N ALA A 63 -4.88 -7.46 17.38
CA ALA A 63 -5.42 -6.12 17.15
C ALA A 63 -4.64 -5.33 16.08
N ASP A 64 -3.41 -5.71 15.79
CA ASP A 64 -2.58 -5.13 14.74
C ASP A 64 -2.87 -5.70 13.34
N ILE A 65 -3.87 -6.56 13.23
CA ILE A 65 -4.35 -7.13 11.96
C ILE A 65 -5.80 -6.73 11.77
N ARG A 66 -6.08 -5.93 10.74
CA ARG A 66 -7.43 -5.43 10.41
C ARG A 66 -7.90 -5.94 9.06
N ILE A 67 -9.17 -6.23 8.94
CA ILE A 67 -9.80 -6.54 7.65
C ILE A 67 -9.83 -5.26 6.80
N ALA A 68 -9.22 -5.32 5.63
CA ALA A 68 -9.27 -4.24 4.64
C ALA A 68 -10.43 -4.43 3.66
N ILE A 69 -10.52 -5.61 3.07
CA ILE A 69 -11.54 -5.97 2.09
C ILE A 69 -11.98 -7.43 2.33
N SER A 70 -13.29 -7.64 2.38
CA SER A 70 -13.91 -8.96 2.48
C SER A 70 -15.00 -9.08 1.41
N PRO A 71 -14.66 -9.55 0.20
CA PRO A 71 -15.56 -9.47 -0.96
C PRO A 71 -16.85 -10.29 -0.83
N ARG A 72 -16.88 -11.27 0.07
CA ARG A 72 -18.06 -12.13 0.34
C ARG A 72 -18.73 -11.81 1.68
N GLY A 73 -18.27 -10.75 2.37
CA GLY A 73 -18.84 -10.34 3.65
C GLY A 73 -18.53 -11.29 4.83
N ALA A 74 -17.42 -12.05 4.75
CA ALA A 74 -17.00 -12.93 5.85
C ALA A 74 -16.62 -12.18 7.12
N ALA A 75 -16.17 -10.92 6.97
CA ALA A 75 -15.87 -10.00 8.06
C ALA A 75 -16.04 -8.55 7.62
N GLU A 76 -16.40 -7.66 8.55
CA GLU A 76 -16.58 -6.25 8.26
C GLU A 76 -15.25 -5.52 8.11
N PRO A 77 -15.04 -4.69 7.07
CA PRO A 77 -13.84 -3.90 6.89
C PRO A 77 -13.58 -2.92 8.05
N GLY A 78 -12.33 -2.86 8.51
CA GLY A 78 -11.91 -2.08 9.67
C GLY A 78 -11.88 -2.85 11.00
N ARG A 79 -12.57 -3.99 11.10
CA ARG A 79 -12.53 -4.86 12.29
C ARG A 79 -11.16 -5.54 12.42
N THR A 80 -10.67 -5.64 13.66
CA THR A 80 -9.47 -6.41 13.96
C THR A 80 -9.76 -7.91 14.05
N ILE A 81 -8.73 -8.74 13.86
CA ILE A 81 -8.88 -10.20 14.10
C ILE A 81 -9.23 -10.46 15.56
N GLU A 82 -8.69 -9.68 16.50
CA GLU A 82 -9.03 -9.81 17.93
C GLU A 82 -10.51 -9.54 18.19
N ASP A 83 -11.11 -8.50 17.61
CA ASP A 83 -12.53 -8.19 17.76
C ASP A 83 -13.41 -9.29 17.18
N ILE A 84 -13.06 -9.81 16.01
CA ILE A 84 -13.79 -10.90 15.36
C ILE A 84 -13.74 -12.17 16.21
N ALA A 85 -12.57 -12.51 16.76
CA ALA A 85 -12.40 -13.67 17.62
C ALA A 85 -13.20 -13.55 18.91
N ARG A 86 -13.19 -12.36 19.53
CA ARG A 86 -13.96 -12.05 20.76
C ARG A 86 -15.47 -12.19 20.50
N GLU A 87 -15.98 -11.65 19.43
CA GLU A 87 -17.39 -11.74 19.05
C GLU A 87 -17.82 -13.19 18.78
N ARG A 88 -16.99 -13.94 18.04
CA ARG A 88 -17.24 -15.36 17.71
C ARG A 88 -16.94 -16.30 18.87
N ARG A 89 -16.35 -15.80 19.99
CA ARG A 89 -15.92 -16.60 21.15
C ARG A 89 -15.01 -17.75 20.75
N CYS A 90 -14.03 -17.50 19.88
CA CYS A 90 -13.08 -18.48 19.39
C CYS A 90 -11.64 -17.97 19.48
N ASP A 91 -10.69 -18.86 19.25
CA ASP A 91 -9.28 -18.51 19.12
C ASP A 91 -9.05 -17.59 17.90
N PRO A 92 -8.18 -16.57 17.97
CA PRO A 92 -7.93 -15.67 16.87
C PRO A 92 -7.47 -16.36 15.56
N LEU A 93 -6.66 -17.43 15.65
CA LEU A 93 -6.27 -18.19 14.48
C LEU A 93 -7.46 -18.93 13.86
N ASP A 94 -8.38 -19.45 14.67
CA ASP A 94 -9.61 -20.06 14.16
C ASP A 94 -10.47 -19.02 13.45
N ALA A 95 -10.59 -17.80 13.99
CA ALA A 95 -11.26 -16.69 13.31
C ALA A 95 -10.62 -16.38 11.95
N VAL A 96 -9.31 -16.34 11.86
CA VAL A 96 -8.55 -16.17 10.60
C VAL A 96 -8.89 -17.28 9.61
N CYS A 97 -8.82 -18.55 10.03
CA CYS A 97 -9.12 -19.69 9.17
C CYS A 97 -10.56 -19.64 8.64
N ASP A 98 -11.52 -19.33 9.51
CA ASP A 98 -12.93 -19.26 9.15
C ASP A 98 -13.23 -18.11 8.17
N VAL A 99 -12.62 -16.95 8.36
CA VAL A 99 -12.73 -15.81 7.43
C VAL A 99 -12.12 -16.16 6.07
N ILE A 100 -10.95 -16.82 6.05
CA ILE A 100 -10.33 -17.26 4.79
C ILE A 100 -11.23 -18.24 4.04
N ILE A 101 -11.80 -19.21 4.75
CA ILE A 101 -12.70 -20.21 4.14
C ILE A 101 -13.96 -19.54 3.59
N ALA A 102 -14.64 -18.72 4.39
CA ALA A 102 -15.90 -18.07 4.01
C ALA A 102 -15.71 -17.11 2.83
N ASP A 103 -14.60 -16.38 2.77
CA ASP A 103 -14.26 -15.45 1.68
C ASP A 103 -13.54 -16.15 0.50
N LYS A 104 -13.40 -17.47 0.55
CA LYS A 104 -12.68 -18.26 -0.47
C LYS A 104 -11.27 -17.73 -0.74
N GLY A 105 -10.57 -17.32 0.32
CA GLY A 105 -9.19 -16.82 0.27
C GLY A 105 -9.02 -15.40 -0.30
N ALA A 106 -10.11 -14.67 -0.55
CA ALA A 106 -10.06 -13.35 -1.19
C ALA A 106 -9.90 -12.18 -0.21
N THR A 107 -10.05 -12.40 1.09
CA THR A 107 -9.88 -11.37 2.14
C THR A 107 -8.51 -10.73 2.07
N ARG A 108 -8.49 -9.40 2.13
CA ARG A 108 -7.27 -8.61 2.30
C ARG A 108 -7.26 -7.94 3.68
N ILE A 109 -6.07 -7.74 4.21
CA ILE A 109 -5.84 -7.17 5.54
C ILE A 109 -4.87 -5.99 5.50
N LEU A 110 -4.93 -5.19 6.54
CA LEU A 110 -3.89 -4.27 6.97
C LEU A 110 -3.17 -4.89 8.16
N VAL A 111 -1.85 -4.78 8.20
CA VAL A 111 -1.02 -5.33 9.29
C VAL A 111 -0.03 -4.26 9.74
N ARG A 112 -0.02 -3.94 11.03
CA ARG A 112 1.04 -3.12 11.62
C ARG A 112 2.28 -3.99 11.81
N SER A 113 3.24 -3.87 10.91
CA SER A 113 4.45 -4.71 10.87
C SER A 113 5.74 -3.91 10.76
N MET A 114 5.65 -2.58 10.79
CA MET A 114 6.78 -1.67 10.70
C MET A 114 6.70 -0.61 11.80
N SER A 115 7.82 0.06 12.07
CA SER A 115 7.86 1.16 13.02
C SER A 115 7.97 2.51 12.30
N GLU A 116 7.37 3.55 12.87
CA GLU A 116 7.53 4.92 12.38
C GLU A 116 9.00 5.37 12.42
N ALA A 117 9.80 4.85 13.35
CA ALA A 117 11.23 5.14 13.45
C ALA A 117 11.98 4.62 12.21
N ASP A 118 11.69 3.39 11.77
CA ASP A 118 12.28 2.81 10.57
C ASP A 118 11.79 3.53 9.31
N VAL A 119 10.50 3.87 9.24
CA VAL A 119 9.96 4.66 8.13
C VAL A 119 10.71 5.98 7.98
N ARG A 120 10.97 6.70 9.08
CA ARG A 120 11.75 7.94 9.07
C ARG A 120 13.20 7.73 8.66
N ALA A 121 13.84 6.71 9.21
CA ALA A 121 15.24 6.42 8.90
C ALA A 121 15.44 6.13 7.41
N ILE A 122 14.56 5.31 6.81
CA ILE A 122 14.61 4.97 5.39
C ILE A 122 14.21 6.18 4.53
N ALA A 123 13.17 6.93 4.91
CA ALA A 123 12.78 8.13 4.17
C ALA A 123 13.90 9.18 4.10
N ALA A 124 14.71 9.31 5.17
CA ALA A 124 15.86 10.21 5.24
C ALA A 124 17.05 9.71 4.40
N ASP A 125 17.18 8.41 4.12
CA ASP A 125 18.29 7.85 3.37
C ASP A 125 18.30 8.40 1.92
N PRO A 126 19.41 9.02 1.44
CA PRO A 126 19.49 9.57 0.08
C PRO A 126 19.30 8.53 -1.04
N SER A 127 19.61 7.26 -0.78
CA SER A 127 19.50 6.18 -1.77
C SER A 127 18.09 5.59 -1.86
N ALA A 128 17.23 5.81 -0.86
CA ALA A 128 15.85 5.34 -0.86
C ALA A 128 14.95 6.25 -1.71
N LEU A 129 14.19 5.66 -2.58
CA LEU A 129 13.17 6.32 -3.39
C LEU A 129 11.79 6.22 -2.72
N VAL A 130 10.76 6.73 -3.37
CA VAL A 130 9.39 6.68 -2.88
C VAL A 130 8.53 5.93 -3.88
N GLY A 131 7.94 4.84 -3.42
CA GLY A 131 6.95 4.06 -4.16
C GLY A 131 5.64 3.95 -3.37
N SER A 132 4.50 3.93 -4.04
CA SER A 132 3.20 3.75 -3.35
C SER A 132 2.89 2.28 -3.05
N ASP A 133 3.53 1.34 -3.77
CA ASP A 133 3.19 -0.09 -3.75
C ASP A 133 1.67 -0.31 -3.85
N GLY A 134 1.02 0.48 -4.70
CA GLY A 134 -0.43 0.49 -4.81
C GLY A 134 -0.93 0.50 -6.25
N PRO A 135 -2.07 -0.17 -6.53
CA PRO A 135 -2.79 -0.01 -7.78
C PRO A 135 -3.44 1.38 -7.85
N CYS A 136 -3.80 1.79 -9.06
CA CYS A 136 -4.67 2.94 -9.25
C CYS A 136 -6.08 2.61 -8.77
N VAL A 137 -6.63 3.46 -7.90
CA VAL A 137 -7.96 3.30 -7.30
C VAL A 137 -8.74 4.61 -7.36
N ALA A 138 -10.06 4.50 -7.22
CA ALA A 138 -10.96 5.66 -7.04
C ALA A 138 -11.86 5.39 -5.83
N PRO A 139 -12.38 6.43 -5.15
CA PRO A 139 -13.26 6.26 -4.00
C PRO A 139 -14.69 5.82 -4.39
N TYR A 140 -14.88 5.39 -5.63
CA TYR A 140 -16.15 4.93 -6.19
C TYR A 140 -15.95 3.69 -7.06
N GLY A 141 -17.05 3.05 -7.44
CA GLY A 141 -17.05 1.84 -8.25
C GLY A 141 -16.41 0.64 -7.54
N ILE A 142 -15.87 -0.29 -8.30
CA ILE A 142 -15.31 -1.54 -7.78
C ILE A 142 -14.06 -1.31 -6.90
N THR A 143 -13.29 -0.26 -7.18
CA THR A 143 -12.07 0.07 -6.43
C THR A 143 -12.33 0.89 -5.16
N GLY A 144 -13.55 1.41 -4.97
CA GLY A 144 -13.99 2.14 -3.78
C GLY A 144 -14.53 1.25 -2.66
N GLN A 145 -14.35 -0.08 -2.76
CA GLN A 145 -14.88 -1.01 -1.77
C GLN A 145 -13.90 -1.24 -0.60
N GLY A 146 -14.47 -1.45 0.58
CA GLY A 146 -13.73 -1.77 1.79
C GLY A 146 -12.94 -0.60 2.37
N LYS A 147 -11.91 -0.93 3.15
CA LYS A 147 -10.97 0.04 3.74
C LYS A 147 -9.55 -0.29 3.30
N PRO A 148 -9.16 0.04 2.05
CA PRO A 148 -7.83 -0.21 1.54
C PRO A 148 -6.78 0.62 2.29
N HIS A 149 -5.50 0.31 2.05
CA HIS A 149 -4.40 1.03 2.67
C HIS A 149 -4.36 2.50 2.21
N PRO A 150 -4.19 3.49 3.12
CA PRO A 150 -4.16 4.92 2.78
C PRO A 150 -3.04 5.30 1.79
N ARG A 151 -1.99 4.50 1.66
CA ARG A 151 -0.91 4.72 0.69
C ARG A 151 -1.38 4.83 -0.75
N LEU A 152 -2.54 4.27 -1.07
CA LEU A 152 -3.11 4.32 -2.42
C LEU A 152 -3.47 5.75 -2.85
N TYR A 153 -3.76 6.61 -1.88
CA TYR A 153 -4.11 8.02 -2.12
C TYR A 153 -3.04 8.99 -1.64
N GLY A 154 -2.34 8.65 -0.55
CA GLY A 154 -1.60 9.61 0.25
C GLY A 154 -0.07 9.53 0.19
N THR A 155 0.55 8.53 -0.44
CA THR A 155 2.01 8.31 -0.38
C THR A 155 2.83 9.56 -0.70
N PHE A 156 2.63 10.15 -1.85
CA PHE A 156 3.45 11.28 -2.31
C PHE A 156 3.13 12.59 -1.57
N PRO A 157 1.85 12.96 -1.37
CA PRO A 157 1.49 14.13 -0.55
C PRO A 157 1.98 14.02 0.89
N ARG A 158 1.95 12.83 1.51
CA ARG A 158 2.44 12.60 2.86
C ARG A 158 3.95 12.85 2.98
N LEU A 159 4.74 12.43 2.00
CA LEU A 159 6.17 12.71 2.02
C LEU A 159 6.45 14.21 2.06
N ILE A 160 5.71 14.99 1.27
CA ILE A 160 5.89 16.46 1.23
C ILE A 160 5.32 17.09 2.49
N GLY A 161 4.05 16.84 2.81
CA GLY A 161 3.34 17.51 3.89
C GLY A 161 3.87 17.09 5.27
N HIS A 162 3.82 15.81 5.57
CA HIS A 162 4.18 15.31 6.89
C HIS A 162 5.70 15.23 7.10
N TYR A 163 6.43 14.52 6.22
CA TYR A 163 7.86 14.26 6.48
C TYR A 163 8.77 15.43 6.13
N ALA A 164 8.52 16.14 5.02
CA ALA A 164 9.36 17.29 4.68
C ALA A 164 8.92 18.55 5.41
N ARG A 165 7.67 18.99 5.28
CA ARG A 165 7.21 20.25 5.87
C ARG A 165 7.09 20.18 7.39
N ASP A 166 6.28 19.23 7.92
CA ASP A 166 5.90 19.23 9.34
C ASP A 166 7.01 18.71 10.25
N LEU A 167 7.73 17.65 9.83
CA LEU A 167 8.84 17.07 10.60
C LEU A 167 10.22 17.62 10.24
N GLY A 168 10.36 18.33 9.11
CA GLY A 168 11.67 18.81 8.66
C GLY A 168 12.69 17.70 8.37
N LEU A 169 12.24 16.47 8.12
CA LEU A 169 13.11 15.31 7.89
C LEU A 169 13.87 15.43 6.57
N LEU A 170 13.26 16.05 5.58
CA LEU A 170 13.78 16.33 4.25
C LEU A 170 13.52 17.80 3.89
N THR A 171 14.37 18.39 3.08
CA THR A 171 13.99 19.62 2.38
C THR A 171 12.99 19.32 1.27
N LEU A 172 12.18 20.31 0.90
CA LEU A 172 11.22 20.15 -0.21
C LEU A 172 11.91 19.69 -1.51
N PRO A 173 13.05 20.27 -1.95
CA PRO A 173 13.77 19.77 -3.13
C PRO A 173 14.21 18.30 -3.01
N GLN A 174 14.65 17.86 -1.83
CA GLN A 174 15.02 16.45 -1.62
C GLN A 174 13.81 15.53 -1.75
N ALA A 175 12.68 15.88 -1.14
CA ALA A 175 11.44 15.12 -1.26
C ALA A 175 10.98 15.00 -2.72
N ILE A 176 10.98 16.11 -3.47
CA ILE A 176 10.63 16.13 -4.89
C ILE A 176 11.59 15.28 -5.71
N ALA A 177 12.90 15.42 -5.51
CA ALA A 177 13.89 14.65 -6.27
C ALA A 177 13.69 13.13 -6.12
N LYS A 178 13.40 12.63 -4.91
CA LYS A 178 13.13 11.20 -4.64
C LYS A 178 11.92 10.65 -5.41
N MET A 179 10.92 11.48 -5.69
CA MET A 179 9.67 11.11 -6.35
C MET A 179 9.68 11.36 -7.87
N THR A 180 10.67 12.08 -8.38
CA THR A 180 10.74 12.52 -9.79
C THR A 180 12.05 12.13 -10.46
N GLY A 181 13.04 13.01 -10.50
CA GLY A 181 14.30 12.80 -11.21
C GLY A 181 15.07 11.56 -10.78
N ALA A 182 15.20 11.32 -9.47
CA ALA A 182 15.90 10.14 -8.97
C ALA A 182 15.16 8.84 -9.34
N ALA A 183 13.83 8.82 -9.27
CA ALA A 183 13.01 7.69 -9.69
C ALA A 183 13.12 7.45 -11.21
N ALA A 184 13.10 8.51 -12.02
CA ALA A 184 13.26 8.42 -13.46
C ALA A 184 14.62 7.82 -13.83
N VAL A 185 15.69 8.26 -13.18
CA VAL A 185 17.06 7.71 -13.37
C VAL A 185 17.11 6.22 -13.00
N ALA A 186 16.56 5.83 -11.84
CA ALA A 186 16.55 4.45 -11.39
C ALA A 186 15.77 3.52 -12.35
N LEU A 187 14.68 4.03 -12.93
CA LEU A 187 13.86 3.31 -13.91
C LEU A 187 14.41 3.36 -15.35
N GLY A 188 15.44 4.19 -15.62
CA GLY A 188 16.02 4.38 -16.95
C GLY A 188 15.09 5.14 -17.90
N LEU A 189 14.29 6.07 -17.38
CA LEU A 189 13.43 6.98 -18.13
C LEU A 189 14.23 8.27 -18.47
N ALA A 190 14.48 8.53 -19.75
CA ALA A 190 15.35 9.62 -20.15
C ALA A 190 14.60 10.93 -20.49
N ASP A 191 13.28 10.86 -20.64
CA ASP A 191 12.45 11.93 -21.18
C ASP A 191 11.49 12.55 -20.14
N ARG A 192 11.66 12.27 -18.85
CA ARG A 192 10.78 12.76 -17.78
C ARG A 192 11.49 12.82 -16.42
N GLY A 193 10.79 13.37 -15.40
CA GLY A 193 11.30 13.51 -14.05
C GLY A 193 12.01 14.83 -13.77
N LEU A 194 12.20 15.67 -14.81
CA LEU A 194 12.75 17.02 -14.72
C LEU A 194 11.93 18.00 -15.56
N LEU A 195 11.86 19.25 -15.12
CA LEU A 195 11.29 20.34 -15.92
C LEU A 195 12.42 20.92 -16.78
N ALA A 196 12.47 20.49 -18.03
CA ALA A 196 13.45 20.97 -19.02
C ALA A 196 12.87 20.90 -20.44
N GLU A 197 13.41 21.72 -21.35
CA GLU A 197 13.03 21.68 -22.76
C GLU A 197 13.25 20.29 -23.36
N GLY A 198 12.26 19.83 -24.14
CA GLY A 198 12.27 18.52 -24.79
C GLY A 198 11.85 17.36 -23.89
N GLN A 199 11.58 17.59 -22.62
CA GLN A 199 11.04 16.57 -21.72
C GLN A 199 9.51 16.45 -21.84
N ALA A 200 8.97 15.29 -21.49
CA ALA A 200 7.53 15.10 -21.39
C ALA A 200 6.96 16.02 -20.31
N ALA A 201 5.89 16.73 -20.64
CA ALA A 201 5.25 17.63 -19.69
C ALA A 201 4.35 16.85 -18.72
N ASP A 202 4.99 16.20 -17.76
CA ASP A 202 4.33 15.60 -16.58
C ASP A 202 4.57 16.56 -15.40
N VAL A 203 3.56 17.36 -15.05
CA VAL A 203 3.69 18.47 -14.11
C VAL A 203 2.60 18.43 -13.07
N VAL A 204 2.96 18.68 -11.80
CA VAL A 204 2.02 18.84 -10.70
C VAL A 204 2.17 20.25 -10.12
N LEU A 205 1.05 20.99 -10.04
CA LEU A 205 0.98 22.26 -9.36
C LEU A 205 0.33 22.05 -7.99
N PHE A 206 1.08 22.36 -6.94
CA PHE A 206 0.62 22.18 -5.56
C PHE A 206 1.04 23.36 -4.67
N ASP A 207 0.31 23.56 -3.58
CA ASP A 207 0.68 24.51 -2.54
C ASP A 207 1.52 23.80 -1.46
N PRO A 208 2.81 24.14 -1.28
CA PRO A 208 3.67 23.50 -0.31
C PRO A 208 3.24 23.71 1.14
N THR A 209 2.41 24.72 1.42
CA THR A 209 1.91 25.00 2.76
C THR A 209 0.71 24.15 3.15
N THR A 210 -0.05 23.64 2.18
CA THR A 210 -1.32 22.93 2.41
C THR A 210 -1.31 21.48 1.91
N ILE A 211 -0.33 21.09 1.10
CA ILE A 211 -0.24 19.71 0.59
C ILE A 211 -0.11 18.70 1.74
N ILE A 212 -1.02 17.73 1.78
CA ILE A 212 -1.04 16.66 2.78
C ILE A 212 -1.92 15.49 2.31
N ASP A 213 -1.63 14.28 2.79
CA ASP A 213 -2.55 13.15 2.73
C ASP A 213 -3.74 13.38 3.67
N ARG A 214 -4.92 12.96 3.24
CA ARG A 214 -6.15 12.98 4.06
C ARG A 214 -6.64 11.57 4.34
N SER A 215 -6.15 10.61 3.59
CA SER A 215 -6.48 9.21 3.71
C SER A 215 -5.97 8.63 5.04
N THR A 216 -6.84 7.95 5.79
CA THR A 216 -6.51 7.29 7.05
C THR A 216 -6.82 5.79 6.97
N TYR A 217 -6.39 5.00 7.96
CA TYR A 217 -6.76 3.57 8.03
C TYR A 217 -8.26 3.34 8.31
N ASP A 218 -8.93 4.32 8.92
CA ASP A 218 -10.36 4.25 9.22
C ASP A 218 -11.23 4.84 8.11
N ASP A 219 -10.73 5.86 7.41
CA ASP A 219 -11.36 6.50 6.25
C ASP A 219 -10.36 6.70 5.11
N PRO A 220 -10.07 5.64 4.34
CA PRO A 220 -9.00 5.66 3.35
C PRO A 220 -9.39 6.31 2.01
N HIS A 221 -10.68 6.41 1.69
CA HIS A 221 -11.15 6.87 0.39
C HIS A 221 -11.20 8.40 0.27
N GLN A 222 -10.07 9.06 0.59
CA GLN A 222 -9.93 10.51 0.54
C GLN A 222 -8.78 10.93 -0.37
N TYR A 223 -9.08 11.83 -1.31
CA TYR A 223 -8.04 12.50 -2.09
C TYR A 223 -7.20 13.44 -1.21
N PRO A 224 -5.91 13.64 -1.55
CA PRO A 224 -5.04 14.57 -0.81
C PRO A 224 -5.53 16.02 -0.96
N ALA A 225 -5.10 16.89 -0.05
CA ALA A 225 -5.27 18.33 -0.16
C ALA A 225 -4.03 19.00 -0.78
N GLY A 226 -4.20 20.24 -1.25
CA GLY A 226 -3.11 21.11 -1.70
C GLY A 226 -2.63 20.87 -3.13
N ILE A 227 -3.24 19.96 -3.90
CA ILE A 227 -2.94 19.72 -5.33
C ILE A 227 -4.05 20.39 -6.16
N GLY A 228 -3.68 21.40 -6.96
CA GLY A 228 -4.63 22.11 -7.81
C GLY A 228 -4.72 21.57 -9.23
N THR A 229 -3.57 21.28 -9.85
CA THR A 229 -3.50 20.86 -11.26
C THR A 229 -2.51 19.74 -11.45
N VAL A 230 -2.88 18.75 -12.26
CA VAL A 230 -1.98 17.69 -12.71
C VAL A 230 -2.03 17.63 -14.23
N ILE A 231 -0.85 17.63 -14.85
CA ILE A 231 -0.63 17.53 -16.29
C ILE A 231 0.12 16.23 -16.56
N VAL A 232 -0.36 15.45 -17.52
CA VAL A 232 0.30 14.22 -17.97
C VAL A 232 0.49 14.29 -19.50
N ASN A 233 1.72 14.11 -19.96
CA ASN A 233 2.09 14.23 -21.37
C ASN A 233 1.54 15.51 -22.02
N GLY A 234 1.57 16.64 -21.31
CA GLY A 234 1.08 17.94 -21.80
C GLY A 234 -0.43 18.17 -21.75
N THR A 235 -1.20 17.22 -21.23
CA THR A 235 -2.66 17.32 -21.11
C THR A 235 -3.08 17.46 -19.65
N VAL A 236 -3.92 18.42 -19.32
CA VAL A 236 -4.47 18.60 -17.98
C VAL A 236 -5.42 17.45 -17.65
N VAL A 237 -5.11 16.68 -16.59
CA VAL A 237 -5.92 15.55 -16.10
C VAL A 237 -6.63 15.85 -14.80
N ILE A 238 -6.10 16.76 -14.00
CA ILE A 238 -6.75 17.33 -12.81
C ILE A 238 -6.73 18.84 -12.96
N ASP A 239 -7.87 19.49 -12.77
CA ASP A 239 -8.02 20.94 -12.72
C ASP A 239 -8.92 21.35 -11.56
N GLY A 240 -8.44 22.26 -10.71
CA GLY A 240 -9.14 22.65 -9.48
C GLY A 240 -9.47 21.49 -8.54
N GLY A 241 -8.70 20.39 -8.58
CA GLY A 241 -8.92 19.18 -7.78
C GLY A 241 -9.88 18.15 -8.42
N GLU A 242 -10.47 18.47 -9.57
CA GLU A 242 -11.42 17.60 -10.28
C GLU A 242 -10.76 16.94 -11.51
N HIS A 243 -11.10 15.67 -11.76
CA HIS A 243 -10.60 14.94 -12.93
C HIS A 243 -11.31 15.42 -14.21
N THR A 244 -10.54 15.84 -15.22
CA THR A 244 -11.07 16.40 -16.49
C THR A 244 -11.70 15.38 -17.44
N GLY A 245 -11.52 14.09 -17.17
CA GLY A 245 -11.90 13.00 -18.07
C GLY A 245 -10.83 12.66 -19.13
N ALA A 246 -9.76 13.45 -19.24
CA ALA A 246 -8.67 13.18 -20.18
C ALA A 246 -7.82 11.96 -19.74
N LEU A 247 -7.42 11.12 -20.70
CA LEU A 247 -6.64 9.91 -20.50
C LEU A 247 -5.36 9.89 -21.37
N PRO A 248 -4.42 10.83 -21.16
CA PRO A 248 -3.21 10.96 -21.99
C PRO A 248 -2.08 10.00 -21.57
N GLY A 249 -2.31 9.12 -20.60
CA GLY A 249 -1.33 8.16 -20.12
C GLY A 249 -0.79 7.28 -21.23
N ARG A 250 0.51 6.91 -21.13
CA ARG A 250 1.20 6.03 -22.08
C ARG A 250 1.96 4.95 -21.33
N LEU A 251 2.10 3.79 -21.95
CA LEU A 251 3.01 2.75 -21.45
C LEU A 251 4.45 3.26 -21.60
N LEU A 252 5.13 3.41 -20.47
CA LEU A 252 6.55 3.80 -20.45
C LEU A 252 7.40 2.55 -20.59
N ARG A 253 8.41 2.63 -21.45
CA ARG A 253 9.40 1.56 -21.63
C ARG A 253 10.78 2.12 -21.32
N ARG A 254 11.57 1.38 -20.54
CA ARG A 254 12.97 1.65 -20.41
C ARG A 254 13.58 1.72 -21.82
N ARG A 255 14.30 2.78 -22.15
CA ARG A 255 15.07 2.83 -23.41
C ARG A 255 16.08 1.71 -23.35
N GLY A 256 15.82 0.65 -24.10
CA GLY A 256 16.53 -0.60 -24.00
C GLY A 256 17.98 -0.47 -24.44
N THR A 257 18.83 -1.13 -23.69
CA THR A 257 19.88 -1.95 -24.31
C THR A 257 19.15 -2.92 -25.23
N VAL A 258 19.21 -2.72 -26.54
CA VAL A 258 18.90 -3.76 -27.50
C VAL A 258 19.86 -4.87 -27.14
N LEU A 259 19.38 -5.99 -26.59
CA LEU A 259 20.16 -7.20 -26.51
C LEU A 259 20.40 -7.60 -27.99
N ALA A 260 21.61 -7.36 -28.44
CA ALA A 260 22.10 -7.83 -29.72
C ALA A 260 22.17 -9.36 -29.74
#